data_45298db90cc91e48905d3604ee699bf0
#
_entry.id   45298db90cc91e48905d3604ee699bf0
#
_cell.length_a   1.000
_cell.length_b   1.000
_cell.length_c   1.000
_cell.angle_alpha   90.00
_cell.angle_beta   90.00
_cell.angle_gamma   90.00
#
_symmetry.space_group_name_H-M   'P 1'
#
loop_
_entity.id
_entity.type
_entity.pdbx_description
1 polymer ?
#
loop_
_entity_poly.entity_id
_entity_poly.type
_entity_poly.pdbx_seq_one_letter_code
_entity_poly.pdbx_strand_id
1 'polypeptide(L)'
;GYVKEIYHPDYVAKRMEIGAVMGAAPRRAVIRENSDPGDIIILLGGRTGRDGIGGATGSSKVHTEASIEVCGAEVQKGNAPTERKIQRMFRREEVSYIIKKCNDFGAGGVSVAIGELADGLRVDLDKVPKKYAGLDGTEIAISESQERMAVVVDPKDVDKFLGFANEENLEAIPVAVVTEEPRLVLTWRGKEIVNISRAFLDTNGAHQETTVEVEIPNKDGNLFEERPDVVDVKAKWLETLADLNVCSQKGLVEMFDGSIGAGSVFMPYGGQYQLTETQSMVAKVPVQNGKTDTVTMMSYGFDPYLSSWSPYHGAAYAVTESVARIVATGGDYKKIRFTFQEYFRRMTEDPKRWSQPFSALLGAYAAQMGFGLPSIGGKDSMSGTFNEIDVPPTLVSFAVDVAKIQDVITPELKKAGNKLVWLRAPRDQYDLPDYAGIMDQYEKLHNDIQAGKVVSAYALDRHGIAAAVSKMAFGNALGVKIEHNLDPRDFFAPGFGDIIMEVPADKVGQLSITYTLIGEVTDDGKFSYGNTAITEKEAEEAWKGTLERVFKTTSGEDNEKQAKDDLYHAENIYVCKHKVAKPRVFIPVFPG
;
A
#
# COMPACT_ATOMS: atom_id res chain seq x y z
N GLY A 1 2.22 -6.72 6.81
CA GLY A 1 2.72 -5.88 5.72
C GLY A 1 3.00 -6.68 4.46
N TYR A 2 2.94 -6.03 3.32
CA TYR A 2 3.20 -6.62 2.02
C TYR A 2 3.95 -5.61 1.16
N VAL A 3 5.02 -6.05 0.50
CA VAL A 3 5.86 -5.23 -0.37
C VAL A 3 5.91 -5.88 -1.75
N LYS A 4 5.74 -5.08 -2.81
CA LYS A 4 5.84 -5.55 -4.19
C LYS A 4 6.51 -4.51 -5.06
N GLU A 5 7.48 -4.92 -5.88
CA GLU A 5 7.99 -4.13 -6.99
C GLU A 5 7.15 -4.36 -8.25
N ILE A 6 6.89 -3.29 -8.98
CA ILE A 6 6.23 -3.31 -10.29
C ILE A 6 7.26 -2.87 -11.33
N TYR A 7 7.44 -3.68 -12.37
CA TYR A 7 8.48 -3.51 -13.36
C TYR A 7 7.92 -2.93 -14.66
N HIS A 8 8.60 -1.92 -15.16
CA HIS A 8 8.42 -1.35 -16.48
C HIS A 8 9.76 -0.76 -16.96
N PRO A 9 10.11 -0.81 -18.26
CA PRO A 9 11.37 -0.25 -18.75
C PRO A 9 11.59 1.21 -18.34
N ASP A 10 10.54 2.00 -18.32
CA ASP A 10 10.63 3.44 -18.02
C ASP A 10 10.74 3.76 -16.53
N TYR A 11 10.62 2.76 -15.62
CA TYR A 11 10.93 2.94 -14.20
C TYR A 11 12.43 2.76 -13.86
N VAL A 12 13.28 2.46 -14.84
CA VAL A 12 14.69 2.15 -14.61
C VAL A 12 15.47 3.30 -13.99
N ALA A 13 15.17 4.54 -14.36
CA ALA A 13 15.88 5.73 -13.89
C ALA A 13 15.19 6.40 -12.69
N LYS A 14 13.88 6.39 -12.66
CA LYS A 14 13.06 6.93 -11.56
C LYS A 14 12.15 5.84 -11.02
N ARG A 15 12.61 5.20 -9.96
CA ARG A 15 11.80 4.22 -9.22
C ARG A 15 10.74 4.94 -8.41
N MET A 16 9.60 4.30 -8.28
CA MET A 16 8.49 4.77 -7.48
C MET A 16 8.32 3.84 -6.29
N GLU A 17 8.27 4.43 -5.11
CA GLU A 17 7.83 3.75 -3.90
C GLU A 17 6.54 4.41 -3.44
N ILE A 18 5.52 3.59 -3.24
CA ILE A 18 4.24 4.02 -2.68
C ILE A 18 3.89 3.12 -1.52
N GLY A 19 3.28 3.71 -0.53
CA GLY A 19 2.82 2.97 0.64
C GLY A 19 1.40 3.40 1.00
N ALA A 20 0.64 2.46 1.54
CA ALA A 20 -0.64 2.73 2.16
C ALA A 20 -0.69 2.04 3.50
N VAL A 21 -1.17 2.75 4.50
CA VAL A 21 -1.27 2.29 5.88
C VAL A 21 -2.71 2.42 6.35
N MET A 22 -3.18 1.38 7.04
CA MET A 22 -4.49 1.41 7.66
C MET A 22 -4.35 1.44 9.18
N GLY A 23 -5.00 2.43 9.79
CA GLY A 23 -5.12 2.57 11.23
C GLY A 23 -6.59 2.53 11.66
N ALA A 24 -6.82 2.40 12.96
CA ALA A 24 -8.14 2.49 13.56
C ALA A 24 -8.09 3.25 14.88
N ALA A 25 -9.11 4.08 15.11
CA ALA A 25 -9.29 4.81 16.37
C ALA A 25 -10.74 4.69 16.84
N PRO A 26 -11.00 4.75 18.16
CA PRO A 26 -12.37 4.85 18.66
C PRO A 26 -13.05 6.12 18.11
N ARG A 27 -14.29 6.00 17.61
CA ARG A 27 -15.01 7.15 17.04
C ARG A 27 -15.08 8.34 18.00
N ARG A 28 -15.21 8.08 19.30
CA ARG A 28 -15.25 9.12 20.34
C ARG A 28 -13.91 9.87 20.51
N ALA A 29 -12.80 9.29 20.05
CA ALA A 29 -11.48 9.90 20.11
C ALA A 29 -11.12 10.69 18.83
N VAL A 30 -12.02 10.75 17.85
CA VAL A 30 -11.85 11.54 16.62
C VAL A 30 -12.39 12.94 16.89
N ILE A 31 -11.47 13.85 17.22
CA ILE A 31 -11.76 15.26 17.50
C ILE A 31 -11.53 16.07 16.21
N ARG A 32 -12.47 16.96 15.90
CA ARG A 32 -12.37 17.88 14.74
C ARG A 32 -12.82 19.27 15.20
N GLU A 33 -11.94 19.95 15.88
CA GLU A 33 -12.15 21.31 16.37
C GLU A 33 -11.31 22.30 15.56
N ASN A 34 -11.73 23.58 15.56
CA ASN A 34 -10.92 24.64 14.99
C ASN A 34 -9.85 25.07 15.97
N SER A 35 -8.77 25.65 15.44
CA SER A 35 -7.78 26.35 16.24
C SER A 35 -8.27 27.74 16.54
N ASP A 36 -8.27 28.16 17.79
CA ASP A 36 -8.71 29.47 18.25
C ASP A 36 -7.53 30.37 18.58
N PRO A 37 -7.64 31.70 18.40
CA PRO A 37 -6.61 32.65 18.84
C PRO A 37 -6.27 32.45 20.33
N GLY A 38 -4.97 32.32 20.64
CA GLY A 38 -4.47 32.02 21.96
C GLY A 38 -4.13 30.54 22.18
N ASP A 39 -4.58 29.62 21.33
CA ASP A 39 -4.17 28.23 21.40
C ASP A 39 -2.65 28.07 21.21
N ILE A 40 -2.10 27.09 21.89
CA ILE A 40 -0.65 26.81 21.89
C ILE A 40 -0.36 25.63 20.97
N ILE A 41 0.68 25.78 20.16
CA ILE A 41 1.18 24.68 19.35
C ILE A 41 2.44 24.10 19.98
N ILE A 42 2.37 22.80 20.25
CA ILE A 42 3.46 22.04 20.87
C ILE A 42 4.09 21.16 19.80
N LEU A 43 5.42 21.25 19.68
CA LEU A 43 6.22 20.30 18.92
C LEU A 43 6.58 19.13 19.84
N LEU A 44 6.18 17.92 19.45
CA LEU A 44 6.37 16.66 20.16
C LEU A 44 7.29 15.74 19.37
N GLY A 45 8.25 15.09 20.01
CA GLY A 45 9.03 14.00 19.45
C GLY A 45 10.48 14.33 19.15
N GLY A 46 10.97 13.98 17.96
CA GLY A 46 12.37 14.10 17.58
C GLY A 46 12.89 15.52 17.45
N ARG A 47 14.21 15.66 17.44
CA ARG A 47 14.89 16.96 17.26
C ARG A 47 15.18 17.25 15.79
N THR A 48 15.29 18.52 15.44
CA THR A 48 15.54 19.02 14.10
C THR A 48 17.01 18.91 13.70
N GLY A 49 17.27 18.33 12.55
CA GLY A 49 18.56 18.29 11.86
C GLY A 49 18.43 18.79 10.43
N ARG A 50 19.43 18.53 9.58
CA ARG A 50 19.39 18.78 8.13
C ARG A 50 18.75 17.61 7.37
N ASP A 51 17.63 17.13 7.89
CA ASP A 51 16.92 15.99 7.28
C ASP A 51 15.94 16.52 6.24
N GLY A 52 15.94 15.97 5.03
CA GLY A 52 14.96 16.27 3.99
C GLY A 52 14.91 17.74 3.53
N ILE A 53 15.94 18.53 3.80
CA ILE A 53 16.03 19.91 3.32
C ILE A 53 16.04 19.89 1.78
N GLY A 54 15.02 20.49 1.17
CA GLY A 54 14.80 20.37 -0.26
C GLY A 54 14.11 19.08 -0.69
N GLY A 55 13.68 18.23 0.23
CA GLY A 55 12.99 16.96 -0.07
C GLY A 55 11.79 17.13 -1.01
N ALA A 56 10.80 17.93 -0.65
CA ALA A 56 9.68 18.28 -1.53
C ALA A 56 10.13 19.09 -2.75
N THR A 57 11.00 20.06 -2.55
CA THR A 57 11.61 20.85 -3.64
C THR A 57 12.54 19.98 -4.48
N GLY A 58 13.30 19.09 -3.84
CA GLY A 58 14.18 18.13 -4.50
C GLY A 58 13.43 17.13 -5.35
N SER A 59 12.32 16.57 -4.86
CA SER A 59 11.47 15.66 -5.65
C SER A 59 10.82 16.34 -6.85
N SER A 60 10.66 17.66 -6.81
CA SER A 60 10.10 18.48 -7.90
C SER A 60 11.15 19.05 -8.86
N LYS A 61 12.45 18.92 -8.56
CA LYS A 61 13.55 19.36 -9.45
C LYS A 61 13.92 18.27 -10.45
N VAL A 62 14.54 18.72 -11.55
CA VAL A 62 15.20 17.78 -12.48
C VAL A 62 16.36 17.13 -11.76
N HIS A 63 16.33 15.81 -11.62
CA HIS A 63 17.45 15.05 -11.09
C HIS A 63 18.50 14.83 -12.21
N THR A 64 19.75 15.02 -11.84
CA THR A 64 20.93 14.77 -12.68
C THR A 64 21.88 13.86 -11.92
N GLU A 65 22.92 13.36 -12.56
CA GLU A 65 23.96 12.56 -11.90
C GLU A 65 24.59 13.28 -10.69
N ALA A 66 24.73 14.61 -10.76
CA ALA A 66 25.22 15.43 -9.64
C ALA A 66 24.26 15.48 -8.43
N SER A 67 22.98 15.11 -8.59
CA SER A 67 22.01 15.14 -7.49
C SER A 67 22.37 14.17 -6.36
N ILE A 68 23.03 13.05 -6.67
CA ILE A 68 23.47 12.05 -5.67
C ILE A 68 24.54 12.66 -4.75
N GLU A 69 25.47 13.43 -5.31
CA GLU A 69 26.55 14.05 -4.52
C GLU A 69 26.04 15.23 -3.68
N VAL A 70 25.08 16.00 -4.20
CA VAL A 70 24.54 17.20 -3.54
C VAL A 70 23.52 16.87 -2.46
N CYS A 71 22.68 15.86 -2.66
CA CYS A 71 21.54 15.54 -1.77
C CYS A 71 21.78 14.35 -0.82
N GLY A 72 22.88 13.63 -0.96
CA GLY A 72 23.13 12.40 -0.18
C GLY A 72 23.21 12.59 1.34
N ALA A 73 23.56 13.79 1.81
CA ALA A 73 23.61 14.11 3.24
C ALA A 73 22.24 14.52 3.84
N GLU A 74 21.25 14.76 3.00
CA GLU A 74 19.93 15.28 3.38
C GLU A 74 18.86 14.18 3.51
N VAL A 75 19.27 12.91 3.40
CA VAL A 75 18.36 11.76 3.51
C VAL A 75 17.73 11.71 4.88
N GLN A 76 16.41 11.56 4.91
CA GLN A 76 15.66 11.33 6.14
C GLN A 76 16.10 10.04 6.82
N LYS A 77 16.12 10.06 8.16
CA LYS A 77 16.48 8.89 8.98
C LYS A 77 15.38 8.63 9.98
N GLY A 78 14.75 7.47 9.88
CA GLY A 78 13.69 7.04 10.77
C GLY A 78 14.20 6.77 12.20
N ASN A 79 13.31 6.94 13.19
CA ASN A 79 13.54 6.61 14.60
C ASN A 79 12.33 5.84 15.14
N ALA A 80 12.29 4.54 14.88
CA ALA A 80 11.19 3.66 15.27
C ALA A 80 10.87 3.70 16.79
N PRO A 81 11.85 3.79 17.72
CA PRO A 81 11.54 3.96 19.14
C PRO A 81 10.77 5.24 19.47
N THR A 82 11.11 6.36 18.84
CA THR A 82 10.38 7.63 19.03
C THR A 82 8.97 7.53 18.45
N GLU A 83 8.83 7.00 17.24
CA GLU A 83 7.53 6.75 16.61
C GLU A 83 6.64 5.89 17.51
N ARG A 84 7.17 4.80 18.06
CA ARG A 84 6.42 3.92 18.96
C ARG A 84 5.91 4.63 20.21
N LYS A 85 6.70 5.53 20.80
CA LYS A 85 6.31 6.32 21.97
C LYS A 85 5.18 7.29 21.63
N ILE A 86 5.27 7.98 20.48
CA ILE A 86 4.22 8.89 19.98
C ILE A 86 2.93 8.11 19.77
N GLN A 87 2.97 6.96 19.10
CA GLN A 87 1.80 6.10 18.89
C GLN A 87 1.17 5.66 20.21
N ARG A 88 1.96 5.29 21.21
CA ARG A 88 1.45 4.91 22.54
C ARG A 88 0.74 6.07 23.21
N MET A 89 1.33 7.27 23.18
CA MET A 89 0.76 8.47 23.76
C MET A 89 -0.58 8.83 23.09
N PHE A 90 -0.62 8.86 21.76
CA PHE A 90 -1.83 9.22 20.99
C PHE A 90 -2.97 8.20 21.11
N ARG A 91 -2.68 6.96 21.52
CA ARG A 91 -3.71 5.94 21.77
C ARG A 91 -4.44 6.14 23.12
N ARG A 92 -3.96 7.03 23.97
CA ARG A 92 -4.60 7.37 25.24
C ARG A 92 -5.73 8.37 24.99
N GLU A 93 -6.95 8.02 25.45
CA GLU A 93 -8.13 8.87 25.24
C GLU A 93 -7.97 10.24 25.90
N GLU A 94 -7.40 10.30 27.11
CA GLU A 94 -7.13 11.55 27.81
C GLU A 94 -6.16 12.48 27.08
N VAL A 95 -5.33 11.94 26.16
CA VAL A 95 -4.45 12.73 25.29
C VAL A 95 -5.21 13.19 24.07
N SER A 96 -5.91 12.26 23.38
CA SER A 96 -6.63 12.60 22.15
C SER A 96 -7.73 13.65 22.38
N TYR A 97 -8.36 13.69 23.54
CA TYR A 97 -9.42 14.67 23.85
C TYR A 97 -8.95 16.10 24.07
N ILE A 98 -7.68 16.33 24.33
CA ILE A 98 -7.13 17.68 24.51
C ILE A 98 -6.42 18.21 23.27
N ILE A 99 -6.31 17.41 22.22
CA ILE A 99 -5.74 17.82 20.93
C ILE A 99 -6.88 18.29 20.02
N LYS A 100 -6.89 19.57 19.65
CA LYS A 100 -7.83 20.15 18.70
C LYS A 100 -7.50 19.76 17.27
N LYS A 101 -6.24 19.90 16.88
CA LYS A 101 -5.66 19.53 15.57
C LYS A 101 -4.24 19.02 15.75
N CYS A 102 -3.77 18.23 14.79
CA CYS A 102 -2.37 17.85 14.72
C CYS A 102 -1.95 17.62 13.28
N ASN A 103 -0.66 17.81 13.01
CA ASN A 103 0.01 17.44 11.77
C ASN A 103 1.31 16.71 12.09
N ASP A 104 1.71 15.79 11.21
CA ASP A 104 3.04 15.23 11.18
C ASP A 104 4.05 16.20 10.53
N PHE A 105 5.33 15.94 10.70
CA PHE A 105 6.39 16.68 10.05
C PHE A 105 6.85 15.96 8.79
N GLY A 106 6.20 16.31 7.69
CA GLY A 106 6.63 15.93 6.36
C GLY A 106 7.39 17.04 5.65
N ALA A 107 7.29 17.08 4.33
CA ALA A 107 7.91 18.08 3.48
C ALA A 107 7.56 19.51 3.90
N GLY A 108 8.57 20.39 3.96
CA GLY A 108 8.43 21.78 4.41
C GLY A 108 8.54 21.97 5.92
N GLY A 109 8.72 20.90 6.68
CA GLY A 109 9.06 20.95 8.11
C GLY A 109 8.11 21.81 8.96
N VAL A 110 8.67 22.64 9.83
CA VAL A 110 7.93 23.57 10.70
C VAL A 110 6.99 24.49 9.92
N SER A 111 7.44 24.98 8.76
CA SER A 111 6.66 25.91 7.93
C SER A 111 5.34 25.32 7.45
N VAL A 112 5.31 24.03 7.16
CA VAL A 112 4.11 23.30 6.69
C VAL A 112 3.37 22.67 7.86
N ALA A 113 4.04 21.82 8.64
CA ALA A 113 3.40 21.08 9.74
C ALA A 113 2.68 22.00 10.73
N ILE A 114 3.28 23.14 11.07
CA ILE A 114 2.66 24.16 11.92
C ILE A 114 1.82 25.12 11.08
N GLY A 115 2.32 25.53 9.91
CA GLY A 115 1.69 26.55 9.08
C GLY A 115 0.28 26.22 8.60
N GLU A 116 -0.09 24.94 8.56
CA GLU A 116 -1.43 24.47 8.15
C GLU A 116 -2.42 24.34 9.33
N LEU A 117 -1.96 24.50 10.57
CA LEU A 117 -2.82 24.25 11.73
C LEU A 117 -3.81 25.39 12.03
N ALA A 118 -3.51 26.62 11.59
CA ALA A 118 -4.40 27.79 11.75
C ALA A 118 -4.09 28.87 10.71
N ASP A 119 -5.04 29.77 10.50
CA ASP A 119 -4.87 30.90 9.56
C ASP A 119 -3.85 31.91 10.04
N GLY A 120 -3.85 32.22 11.33
CA GLY A 120 -2.93 33.14 11.98
C GLY A 120 -1.99 32.40 12.94
N LEU A 121 -0.67 32.56 12.79
CA LEU A 121 0.32 31.83 13.53
C LEU A 121 1.57 32.68 13.78
N ARG A 122 2.08 32.63 15.00
CA ARG A 122 3.41 33.16 15.35
C ARG A 122 4.28 32.04 15.93
N VAL A 123 5.33 31.68 15.19
CA VAL A 123 6.24 30.58 15.50
C VAL A 123 7.58 31.12 15.94
N ASP A 124 8.09 30.63 17.08
CA ASP A 124 9.42 30.94 17.61
C ASP A 124 10.41 29.80 17.30
N LEU A 125 11.20 29.97 16.24
CA LEU A 125 12.16 28.97 15.78
C LEU A 125 13.32 28.74 16.75
N ASP A 126 13.58 29.72 17.67
CA ASP A 126 14.62 29.54 18.69
C ASP A 126 14.24 28.44 19.69
N LYS A 127 12.95 28.18 19.89
CA LYS A 127 12.42 27.11 20.75
C LYS A 127 12.40 25.75 20.12
N VAL A 128 12.57 25.65 18.81
CA VAL A 128 12.58 24.36 18.11
C VAL A 128 13.80 23.55 18.53
N PRO A 129 13.63 22.32 19.07
CA PRO A 129 14.74 21.48 19.49
C PRO A 129 15.63 21.08 18.32
N LYS A 130 16.93 21.12 18.52
CA LYS A 130 17.94 20.84 17.48
C LYS A 130 18.80 19.63 17.86
N LYS A 131 19.14 18.79 16.88
CA LYS A 131 20.06 17.66 17.03
C LYS A 131 21.48 18.14 17.33
N TYR A 132 21.88 19.30 16.75
CA TYR A 132 23.20 19.90 16.85
C TYR A 132 23.13 21.41 16.62
N ALA A 133 24.19 22.09 16.95
CA ALA A 133 24.34 23.53 16.70
C ALA A 133 24.67 23.80 15.21
N GLY A 134 24.45 25.06 14.77
CA GLY A 134 24.84 25.53 13.44
C GLY A 134 23.73 25.52 12.41
N LEU A 135 22.50 25.12 12.77
CA LEU A 135 21.33 25.30 11.92
C LEU A 135 20.91 26.78 11.89
N ASP A 136 20.64 27.28 10.70
CA ASP A 136 20.07 28.61 10.53
C ASP A 136 18.52 28.59 10.56
N GLY A 137 17.91 29.79 10.48
CA GLY A 137 16.44 29.91 10.57
C GLY A 137 15.72 29.22 9.42
N THR A 138 16.29 29.24 8.22
CA THR A 138 15.72 28.57 7.03
C THR A 138 15.76 27.05 7.20
N GLU A 139 16.92 26.51 7.57
CA GLU A 139 17.09 25.06 7.82
C GLU A 139 16.13 24.56 8.90
N ILE A 140 15.95 25.31 10.01
CA ILE A 140 15.01 24.95 11.08
C ILE A 140 13.56 24.99 10.57
N ALA A 141 13.22 25.99 9.74
CA ALA A 141 11.86 26.19 9.24
C ALA A 141 11.40 25.10 8.25
N ILE A 142 12.32 24.57 7.42
CA ILE A 142 11.97 23.66 6.32
C ILE A 142 12.46 22.22 6.50
N SER A 143 13.21 21.93 7.58
CA SER A 143 13.72 20.58 7.83
C SER A 143 12.60 19.57 8.05
N GLU A 144 12.68 18.47 7.33
CA GLU A 144 11.75 17.35 7.38
C GLU A 144 12.22 16.24 8.36
N SER A 145 12.84 16.60 9.49
CA SER A 145 13.16 15.62 10.54
C SER A 145 11.87 14.96 11.01
N GLN A 146 11.77 13.65 10.82
CA GLN A 146 10.55 12.86 11.06
C GLN A 146 10.42 12.40 12.54
N GLU A 147 9.37 11.62 12.80
CA GLU A 147 8.92 11.23 14.16
C GLU A 147 8.69 12.45 15.06
N ARG A 148 8.03 13.46 14.48
CA ARG A 148 7.57 14.65 15.18
C ARG A 148 6.10 14.88 14.87
N MET A 149 5.39 15.47 15.85
CA MET A 149 4.02 15.94 15.68
C MET A 149 3.91 17.39 16.14
N ALA A 150 3.19 18.21 15.39
CA ALA A 150 2.72 19.50 15.84
C ALA A 150 1.27 19.35 16.32
N VAL A 151 0.99 19.71 17.56
CA VAL A 151 -0.35 19.58 18.16
C VAL A 151 -0.85 20.92 18.65
N VAL A 152 -2.14 21.19 18.42
CA VAL A 152 -2.83 22.39 18.92
C VAL A 152 -3.58 22.01 20.17
N VAL A 153 -3.31 22.71 21.27
CA VAL A 153 -3.98 22.52 22.56
C VAL A 153 -4.45 23.86 23.13
N ASP A 154 -5.54 23.82 23.90
CA ASP A 154 -5.98 24.97 24.69
C ASP A 154 -4.89 25.32 25.73
N PRO A 155 -4.62 26.61 26.03
CA PRO A 155 -3.64 27.02 27.03
C PRO A 155 -3.78 26.31 28.38
N LYS A 156 -5.00 26.02 28.82
CA LYS A 156 -5.27 25.32 30.09
C LYS A 156 -4.80 23.87 30.12
N ASP A 157 -4.63 23.22 28.94
CA ASP A 157 -4.26 21.82 28.81
C ASP A 157 -2.77 21.61 28.49
N VAL A 158 -1.99 22.69 28.31
CA VAL A 158 -0.55 22.63 27.96
C VAL A 158 0.23 21.78 28.98
N ASP A 159 0.16 22.12 30.27
CA ASP A 159 0.91 21.41 31.33
C ASP A 159 0.52 19.92 31.39
N LYS A 160 -0.76 19.63 31.19
CA LYS A 160 -1.26 18.27 31.15
C LYS A 160 -0.69 17.48 29.97
N PHE A 161 -0.64 18.10 28.78
CA PHE A 161 -0.05 17.47 27.60
C PHE A 161 1.45 17.22 27.78
N LEU A 162 2.19 18.21 28.31
CA LEU A 162 3.61 18.04 28.60
C LEU A 162 3.86 16.93 29.65
N GLY A 163 2.97 16.77 30.62
CA GLY A 163 3.00 15.67 31.58
C GLY A 163 2.90 14.31 30.90
N PHE A 164 1.95 14.14 29.97
CA PHE A 164 1.80 12.90 29.21
C PHE A 164 3.00 12.59 28.31
N ALA A 165 3.59 13.61 27.69
CA ALA A 165 4.81 13.44 26.89
C ALA A 165 5.98 12.97 27.76
N ASN A 166 6.13 13.54 28.96
CA ASN A 166 7.18 13.15 29.91
C ASN A 166 7.00 11.70 30.40
N GLU A 167 5.77 11.23 30.62
CA GLU A 167 5.49 9.83 30.99
C GLU A 167 5.97 8.83 29.93
N GLU A 168 5.90 9.20 28.65
CA GLU A 168 6.42 8.39 27.53
C GLU A 168 7.91 8.68 27.21
N ASN A 169 8.56 9.53 28.00
CA ASN A 169 9.93 9.98 27.75
C ASN A 169 10.09 10.58 26.34
N LEU A 170 9.16 11.49 25.99
CA LEU A 170 9.15 12.28 24.77
C LEU A 170 9.46 13.74 25.10
N GLU A 171 10.24 14.38 24.24
CA GLU A 171 10.44 15.83 24.28
C GLU A 171 9.21 16.53 23.70
N ALA A 172 8.67 17.53 24.42
CA ALA A 172 7.52 18.31 23.98
C ALA A 172 7.74 19.77 24.37
N ILE A 173 7.65 20.69 23.41
CA ILE A 173 7.99 22.09 23.60
C ILE A 173 6.94 22.99 22.94
N PRO A 174 6.33 23.95 23.66
CA PRO A 174 5.50 24.99 23.05
C PRO A 174 6.36 25.89 22.14
N VAL A 175 6.08 25.90 20.85
CA VAL A 175 6.89 26.61 19.83
C VAL A 175 6.11 27.70 19.10
N ALA A 176 4.76 27.68 19.19
CA ALA A 176 3.95 28.67 18.49
C ALA A 176 2.65 28.99 19.24
N VAL A 177 2.03 30.09 18.86
CA VAL A 177 0.71 30.53 19.31
C VAL A 177 -0.16 30.87 18.10
N VAL A 178 -1.44 30.52 18.18
CA VAL A 178 -2.45 30.92 17.19
C VAL A 178 -2.81 32.39 17.43
N THR A 179 -2.89 33.18 16.36
CA THR A 179 -3.17 34.62 16.39
C THR A 179 -4.47 34.97 15.65
N GLU A 180 -5.08 36.11 16.02
CA GLU A 180 -6.27 36.61 15.28
C GLU A 180 -5.93 37.09 13.87
N GLU A 181 -4.74 37.69 13.69
CA GLU A 181 -4.30 38.16 12.38
C GLU A 181 -3.96 36.96 11.49
N PRO A 182 -4.58 36.81 10.30
CA PRO A 182 -4.36 35.65 9.41
C PRO A 182 -3.04 35.78 8.66
N ARG A 183 -1.95 35.55 9.36
CA ARG A 183 -0.57 35.60 8.84
C ARG A 183 0.27 34.48 9.44
N LEU A 184 1.16 33.90 8.65
CA LEU A 184 2.23 33.06 9.13
C LEU A 184 3.46 33.93 9.43
N VAL A 185 3.84 34.01 10.69
CA VAL A 185 5.03 34.75 11.13
C VAL A 185 6.01 33.79 11.79
N LEU A 186 7.22 33.68 11.23
CA LEU A 186 8.32 32.91 11.81
C LEU A 186 9.39 33.88 12.34
N THR A 187 9.77 33.70 13.61
CA THR A 187 10.83 34.50 14.25
C THR A 187 12.05 33.63 14.52
N TRP A 188 13.24 34.21 14.32
CA TRP A 188 14.53 33.60 14.64
C TRP A 188 15.53 34.63 15.11
N ARG A 189 16.15 34.41 16.28
CA ARG A 189 17.07 35.32 16.96
C ARG A 189 16.48 36.72 17.09
N GLY A 190 15.21 36.78 17.49
CA GLY A 190 14.47 38.02 17.72
C GLY A 190 14.10 38.81 16.46
N LYS A 191 14.27 38.25 15.27
CA LYS A 191 13.88 38.87 13.99
C LYS A 191 12.80 38.05 13.31
N GLU A 192 11.85 38.72 12.69
CA GLU A 192 10.91 38.08 11.77
C GLU A 192 11.68 37.72 10.48
N ILE A 193 11.72 36.43 10.14
CA ILE A 193 12.35 35.93 8.90
C ILE A 193 11.31 35.53 7.86
N VAL A 194 10.07 35.27 8.30
CA VAL A 194 8.90 35.06 7.44
C VAL A 194 7.74 35.87 8.02
N ASN A 195 7.01 36.59 7.17
CA ASN A 195 5.78 37.29 7.53
C ASN A 195 4.88 37.37 6.29
N ILE A 196 4.02 36.35 6.10
CA ILE A 196 3.24 36.14 4.90
C ILE A 196 1.75 36.07 5.27
N SER A 197 0.89 36.76 4.51
CA SER A 197 -0.56 36.69 4.70
C SER A 197 -1.13 35.31 4.31
N ARG A 198 -2.17 34.87 4.99
CA ARG A 198 -2.89 33.63 4.65
C ARG A 198 -3.42 33.69 3.22
N ALA A 199 -4.00 34.82 2.80
CA ALA A 199 -4.49 34.99 1.43
C ALA A 199 -3.43 34.77 0.34
N PHE A 200 -2.16 35.13 0.63
CA PHE A 200 -1.05 34.82 -0.28
C PHE A 200 -0.71 33.32 -0.29
N LEU A 201 -0.67 32.69 0.89
CA LEU A 201 -0.37 31.25 1.01
C LEU A 201 -1.42 30.38 0.31
N ASP A 202 -2.70 30.74 0.45
CA ASP A 202 -3.83 29.98 -0.13
C ASP A 202 -3.82 29.98 -1.67
N THR A 203 -3.22 31.00 -2.29
CA THR A 203 -3.21 31.16 -3.75
C THR A 203 -1.81 31.08 -4.34
N ASN A 204 -0.77 30.92 -3.55
CA ASN A 204 0.64 31.13 -3.94
C ASN A 204 0.89 32.49 -4.64
N GLY A 205 0.01 33.45 -4.39
CA GLY A 205 0.08 34.80 -4.98
C GLY A 205 -0.19 34.89 -6.47
N ALA A 206 -0.57 33.81 -7.13
CA ALA A 206 -0.83 33.74 -8.57
C ALA A 206 -2.02 32.86 -8.90
N HIS A 207 -2.87 33.34 -9.80
CA HIS A 207 -3.88 32.50 -10.44
C HIS A 207 -3.19 31.70 -11.56
N GLN A 208 -3.29 30.38 -11.50
CA GLN A 208 -2.69 29.51 -12.50
C GLN A 208 -3.75 28.93 -13.43
N GLU A 209 -3.48 29.00 -14.72
CA GLU A 209 -4.32 28.42 -15.76
C GLU A 209 -3.46 27.53 -16.65
N THR A 210 -4.02 26.44 -17.17
CA THR A 210 -3.38 25.58 -18.14
C THR A 210 -4.36 25.10 -19.20
N THR A 211 -3.85 24.69 -20.34
CA THR A 211 -4.64 24.06 -21.40
C THR A 211 -4.25 22.59 -21.48
N VAL A 212 -5.24 21.72 -21.62
CA VAL A 212 -5.04 20.29 -21.79
C VAL A 212 -5.46 19.88 -23.19
N GLU A 213 -4.55 19.26 -23.95
CA GLU A 213 -4.87 18.58 -25.21
C GLU A 213 -4.86 17.07 -24.95
N VAL A 214 -6.06 16.46 -24.90
CA VAL A 214 -6.21 15.04 -24.60
C VAL A 214 -5.78 14.20 -25.78
N GLU A 215 -4.82 13.30 -25.54
CA GLU A 215 -4.35 12.32 -26.52
C GLU A 215 -5.24 11.09 -26.51
N ILE A 216 -5.72 10.67 -27.69
CA ILE A 216 -6.54 9.47 -27.86
C ILE A 216 -5.62 8.26 -27.93
N PRO A 217 -5.93 7.14 -27.23
CA PRO A 217 -5.14 5.91 -27.29
C PRO A 217 -5.03 5.38 -28.72
N ASN A 218 -3.86 4.85 -29.07
CA ASN A 218 -3.66 4.19 -30.34
C ASN A 218 -4.39 2.84 -30.36
N LYS A 219 -5.08 2.51 -31.46
CA LYS A 219 -5.75 1.22 -31.60
C LYS A 219 -4.78 0.04 -31.62
N ASP A 220 -3.59 0.23 -32.17
CA ASP A 220 -2.60 -0.85 -32.33
C ASP A 220 -1.94 -1.30 -30.99
N GLY A 221 -2.23 -0.64 -29.88
CA GLY A 221 -1.70 -1.00 -28.54
C GLY A 221 -2.78 -1.45 -27.56
N ASN A 222 -3.98 -1.76 -28.03
CA ASN A 222 -5.08 -2.18 -27.17
C ASN A 222 -4.84 -3.58 -26.59
N LEU A 223 -4.48 -3.65 -25.31
CA LEU A 223 -4.20 -4.91 -24.61
C LEU A 223 -5.40 -5.87 -24.57
N PHE A 224 -6.63 -5.37 -24.73
CA PHE A 224 -7.84 -6.21 -24.72
C PHE A 224 -8.12 -6.86 -26.06
N GLU A 225 -7.63 -6.27 -27.16
CA GLU A 225 -7.73 -6.83 -28.51
C GLU A 225 -6.53 -7.75 -28.85
N GLU A 226 -5.39 -7.53 -28.20
CA GLU A 226 -4.22 -8.36 -28.37
C GLU A 226 -4.48 -9.77 -27.84
N ARG A 227 -4.37 -10.75 -28.73
CA ARG A 227 -4.39 -12.15 -28.34
C ARG A 227 -2.96 -12.70 -28.40
N PRO A 228 -2.43 -13.24 -27.30
CA PRO A 228 -1.08 -13.79 -27.31
C PRO A 228 -0.99 -14.93 -28.34
N ASP A 229 0.07 -14.94 -29.14
CA ASP A 229 0.38 -16.06 -30.01
C ASP A 229 0.90 -17.22 -29.16
N VAL A 230 0.17 -18.32 -29.12
CA VAL A 230 0.48 -19.51 -28.32
C VAL A 230 0.81 -20.68 -29.23
N VAL A 231 2.07 -20.78 -29.63
CA VAL A 231 2.58 -21.89 -30.41
C VAL A 231 2.85 -23.11 -29.53
N ASP A 232 3.40 -22.90 -28.33
CA ASP A 232 3.70 -23.94 -27.35
C ASP A 232 3.19 -23.49 -25.98
N VAL A 233 2.13 -24.13 -25.50
CA VAL A 233 1.51 -23.81 -24.20
C VAL A 233 2.47 -23.98 -23.04
N LYS A 234 3.34 -25.02 -23.04
CA LYS A 234 4.32 -25.25 -21.98
C LYS A 234 5.34 -24.12 -21.93
N ALA A 235 5.93 -23.79 -23.07
CA ALA A 235 6.92 -22.72 -23.15
C ALA A 235 6.33 -21.36 -22.71
N LYS A 236 5.11 -21.04 -23.20
CA LYS A 236 4.43 -19.79 -22.83
C LYS A 236 4.07 -19.74 -21.35
N TRP A 237 3.67 -20.86 -20.75
CA TRP A 237 3.34 -20.91 -19.32
C TRP A 237 4.57 -20.65 -18.45
N LEU A 238 5.70 -21.32 -18.76
CA LEU A 238 6.96 -21.08 -18.03
C LEU A 238 7.49 -19.65 -18.24
N GLU A 239 7.38 -19.11 -19.46
CA GLU A 239 7.71 -17.70 -19.74
C GLU A 239 6.86 -16.74 -18.90
N THR A 240 5.54 -16.98 -18.83
CA THR A 240 4.62 -16.17 -18.01
C THR A 240 5.01 -16.21 -16.54
N LEU A 241 5.36 -17.38 -15.99
CA LEU A 241 5.78 -17.52 -14.61
C LEU A 241 7.12 -16.81 -14.32
N ALA A 242 8.00 -16.72 -15.31
CA ALA A 242 9.29 -16.05 -15.21
C ALA A 242 9.23 -14.53 -15.45
N ASP A 243 8.07 -13.97 -15.88
CA ASP A 243 7.90 -12.53 -16.06
C ASP A 243 8.15 -11.77 -14.74
N LEU A 244 8.82 -10.61 -14.81
CA LEU A 244 9.20 -9.80 -13.64
C LEU A 244 8.02 -9.37 -12.77
N ASN A 245 6.82 -9.18 -13.36
CA ASN A 245 5.60 -8.83 -12.64
C ASN A 245 4.82 -10.05 -12.12
N VAL A 246 5.22 -11.26 -12.50
CA VAL A 246 4.61 -12.52 -12.08
C VAL A 246 5.47 -13.30 -11.10
N CYS A 247 6.78 -13.34 -11.34
CA CYS A 247 7.72 -14.17 -10.59
C CYS A 247 7.73 -13.82 -9.08
N SER A 248 8.25 -14.73 -8.29
CA SER A 248 8.31 -14.59 -6.84
C SER A 248 9.13 -13.39 -6.40
N GLN A 249 8.54 -12.58 -5.54
CA GLN A 249 9.23 -11.52 -4.81
C GLN A 249 9.36 -11.84 -3.32
N LYS A 250 9.28 -13.13 -2.97
CA LYS A 250 9.31 -13.59 -1.57
C LYS A 250 10.56 -13.11 -0.81
N GLY A 251 11.72 -13.16 -1.43
CA GLY A 251 12.96 -12.67 -0.84
C GLY A 251 12.92 -11.18 -0.52
N LEU A 252 12.27 -10.35 -1.36
CA LEU A 252 12.05 -8.94 -1.06
C LEU A 252 11.09 -8.77 0.12
N VAL A 253 9.95 -9.48 0.10
CA VAL A 253 8.93 -9.38 1.15
C VAL A 253 9.48 -9.80 2.51
N GLU A 254 10.32 -10.83 2.58
CA GLU A 254 10.92 -11.33 3.81
C GLU A 254 12.02 -10.41 4.40
N MET A 255 12.46 -9.39 3.67
CA MET A 255 13.31 -8.32 4.21
C MET A 255 12.55 -7.37 5.15
N PHE A 256 11.21 -7.42 5.14
CA PHE A 256 10.33 -6.56 5.93
C PHE A 256 9.48 -7.36 6.91
N ASP A 257 8.88 -6.68 7.88
CA ASP A 257 8.01 -7.31 8.87
C ASP A 257 6.62 -7.59 8.26
N GLY A 258 6.35 -8.86 7.97
CA GLY A 258 5.05 -9.32 7.44
C GLY A 258 3.92 -9.30 8.48
N SER A 259 4.24 -9.21 9.78
CA SER A 259 3.28 -9.29 10.89
C SER A 259 3.14 -7.99 11.69
N ILE A 260 3.28 -6.85 11.03
CA ILE A 260 3.23 -5.53 11.63
C ILE A 260 1.99 -5.39 12.54
N GLY A 261 2.20 -4.96 13.78
CA GLY A 261 1.15 -4.74 14.76
C GLY A 261 0.58 -6.01 15.38
N ALA A 262 1.14 -7.19 15.08
CA ALA A 262 0.72 -8.51 15.60
C ALA A 262 -0.78 -8.83 15.39
N GLY A 263 -1.44 -8.15 14.45
CA GLY A 263 -2.85 -8.33 14.09
C GLY A 263 -3.06 -9.04 12.75
N SER A 264 -1.98 -9.45 12.05
CA SER A 264 -2.08 -10.08 10.73
C SER A 264 -2.94 -11.33 10.77
N VAL A 265 -3.92 -11.40 9.87
CA VAL A 265 -4.75 -12.58 9.59
C VAL A 265 -4.19 -13.29 8.38
N PHE A 266 -3.82 -12.54 7.34
CA PHE A 266 -3.08 -13.05 6.19
C PHE A 266 -1.61 -12.65 6.30
N MET A 267 -0.74 -13.63 6.12
CA MET A 267 0.67 -13.37 5.81
C MET A 267 0.82 -13.07 4.31
N PRO A 268 1.89 -12.40 3.88
CA PRO A 268 2.10 -12.08 2.47
C PRO A 268 2.05 -13.28 1.52
N TYR A 269 2.44 -14.44 2.02
CA TYR A 269 2.35 -15.72 1.31
C TYR A 269 1.60 -16.73 2.17
N GLY A 270 0.58 -17.37 1.59
CA GLY A 270 -0.30 -18.35 2.21
C GLY A 270 -0.03 -19.79 1.78
N GLY A 271 -0.80 -20.69 2.37
CA GLY A 271 -0.70 -22.13 2.18
C GLY A 271 0.31 -22.79 3.11
N GLN A 272 0.33 -24.12 3.10
CA GLN A 272 1.23 -24.94 3.94
C GLN A 272 2.72 -24.62 3.69
N TYR A 273 3.08 -24.34 2.44
CA TYR A 273 4.45 -24.01 2.02
C TYR A 273 4.72 -22.50 1.94
N GLN A 274 3.74 -21.67 2.25
CA GLN A 274 3.83 -20.21 2.18
C GLN A 274 4.35 -19.70 0.83
N LEU A 275 3.71 -20.18 -0.26
CA LEU A 275 4.08 -19.84 -1.64
C LEU A 275 2.95 -19.20 -2.45
N THR A 276 1.71 -19.18 -1.95
CA THR A 276 0.63 -18.44 -2.61
C THR A 276 0.64 -16.98 -2.18
N GLU A 277 0.94 -16.10 -3.12
CA GLU A 277 0.91 -14.65 -2.94
C GLU A 277 -0.50 -14.16 -2.62
N THR A 278 -0.68 -13.43 -1.52
CA THR A 278 -1.96 -12.85 -1.14
C THR A 278 -2.18 -11.53 -1.88
N GLN A 279 -3.42 -11.24 -2.27
CA GLN A 279 -3.76 -10.04 -3.03
C GLN A 279 -4.30 -8.89 -2.17
N SER A 280 -4.61 -9.20 -0.91
CA SER A 280 -5.10 -8.21 0.05
C SER A 280 -4.40 -8.41 1.39
N MET A 281 -4.00 -7.31 2.01
CA MET A 281 -3.63 -7.31 3.42
C MET A 281 -4.91 -7.50 4.25
N VAL A 282 -4.90 -8.42 5.21
CA VAL A 282 -5.99 -8.63 6.17
C VAL A 282 -5.43 -8.66 7.58
N ALA A 283 -5.89 -7.75 8.42
CA ALA A 283 -5.42 -7.64 9.81
C ALA A 283 -6.58 -7.31 10.76
N LYS A 284 -6.50 -7.82 11.99
CA LYS A 284 -7.46 -7.47 13.03
C LYS A 284 -7.35 -6.00 13.41
N VAL A 285 -8.49 -5.37 13.65
CA VAL A 285 -8.51 -4.02 14.23
C VAL A 285 -7.76 -4.03 15.57
N PRO A 286 -6.76 -3.15 15.76
CA PRO A 286 -6.02 -3.09 17.02
C PRO A 286 -6.92 -2.55 18.14
N VAL A 287 -7.22 -3.39 19.13
CA VAL A 287 -7.95 -3.03 20.35
C VAL A 287 -7.02 -3.09 21.55
N GLN A 288 -7.12 -2.12 22.46
CA GLN A 288 -6.20 -2.03 23.60
C GLN A 288 -6.45 -3.14 24.65
N ASN A 289 -7.69 -3.33 25.05
CA ASN A 289 -8.07 -4.26 26.12
C ASN A 289 -9.25 -5.11 25.65
N GLY A 290 -8.96 -6.23 25.01
CA GLY A 290 -10.03 -7.11 24.54
C GLY A 290 -9.63 -7.97 23.34
N LYS A 291 -10.65 -8.59 22.75
CA LYS A 291 -10.51 -9.38 21.52
C LYS A 291 -11.49 -8.84 20.49
N THR A 292 -11.14 -8.94 19.23
CA THR A 292 -12.01 -8.58 18.11
C THR A 292 -11.98 -9.64 17.03
N ASP A 293 -13.09 -9.84 16.37
CA ASP A 293 -13.25 -10.61 15.14
C ASP A 293 -13.34 -9.70 13.90
N THR A 294 -13.32 -8.37 14.10
CA THR A 294 -13.32 -7.40 13.02
C THR A 294 -11.93 -7.29 12.42
N VAL A 295 -11.86 -7.39 11.10
CA VAL A 295 -10.64 -7.22 10.30
C VAL A 295 -10.77 -6.03 9.38
N THR A 296 -9.63 -5.42 9.08
CA THR A 296 -9.47 -4.46 8.01
C THR A 296 -8.83 -5.16 6.83
N MET A 297 -9.20 -4.76 5.63
CA MET A 297 -8.69 -5.30 4.38
C MET A 297 -8.20 -4.15 3.52
N MET A 298 -7.07 -4.33 2.85
CA MET A 298 -6.55 -3.37 1.88
C MET A 298 -5.91 -4.09 0.72
N SER A 299 -6.31 -3.70 -0.48
CA SER A 299 -5.73 -4.14 -1.75
C SER A 299 -5.27 -2.96 -2.59
N TYR A 300 -4.57 -3.22 -3.67
CA TYR A 300 -4.24 -2.20 -4.66
C TYR A 300 -4.58 -2.69 -6.07
N GLY A 301 -4.63 -1.76 -7.03
CA GLY A 301 -4.73 -2.05 -8.46
C GLY A 301 -3.88 -1.08 -9.25
N PHE A 302 -3.11 -1.59 -10.20
CA PHE A 302 -2.31 -0.81 -11.15
C PHE A 302 -1.58 -1.71 -12.14
N ASP A 303 -1.63 -1.38 -13.42
CA ASP A 303 -0.79 -1.96 -14.46
C ASP A 303 -0.12 -0.86 -15.31
N PRO A 304 1.23 -0.80 -15.36
CA PRO A 304 1.95 0.25 -16.06
C PRO A 304 1.82 0.16 -17.58
N TYR A 305 1.61 -1.02 -18.14
CA TYR A 305 1.46 -1.21 -19.59
C TYR A 305 0.08 -0.74 -20.06
N LEU A 306 -0.98 -1.08 -19.32
CA LEU A 306 -2.32 -0.57 -19.58
C LEU A 306 -2.38 0.95 -19.46
N SER A 307 -1.75 1.50 -18.43
CA SER A 307 -1.66 2.94 -18.20
C SER A 307 -0.85 3.67 -19.28
N SER A 308 0.21 3.04 -19.81
CA SER A 308 1.02 3.58 -20.91
C SER A 308 0.25 3.62 -22.22
N TRP A 309 -0.59 2.60 -22.48
CA TRP A 309 -1.46 2.61 -23.64
C TRP A 309 -2.57 3.66 -23.52
N SER A 310 -3.26 3.68 -22.39
CA SER A 310 -4.35 4.61 -22.11
C SER A 310 -4.42 4.93 -20.61
N PRO A 311 -4.01 6.13 -20.19
CA PRO A 311 -4.12 6.54 -18.77
C PRO A 311 -5.55 6.48 -18.24
N TYR A 312 -6.55 6.73 -19.09
CA TYR A 312 -7.97 6.62 -18.74
C TYR A 312 -8.36 5.18 -18.39
N HIS A 313 -8.05 4.22 -19.28
CA HIS A 313 -8.31 2.79 -19.03
C HIS A 313 -7.47 2.30 -17.85
N GLY A 314 -6.19 2.67 -17.79
CA GLY A 314 -5.29 2.31 -16.70
C GLY A 314 -5.87 2.68 -15.34
N ALA A 315 -6.37 3.90 -15.17
CA ALA A 315 -6.97 4.35 -13.93
C ALA A 315 -8.33 3.68 -13.65
N ALA A 316 -9.20 3.52 -14.66
CA ALA A 316 -10.49 2.83 -14.50
C ALA A 316 -10.30 1.37 -14.06
N TYR A 317 -9.31 0.68 -14.64
CA TYR A 317 -8.99 -0.70 -14.25
C TYR A 317 -8.17 -0.79 -12.97
N ALA A 318 -7.35 0.20 -12.62
CA ALA A 318 -6.72 0.25 -11.30
C ALA A 318 -7.76 0.24 -10.18
N VAL A 319 -8.83 1.02 -10.31
CA VAL A 319 -9.96 1.00 -9.37
C VAL A 319 -10.66 -0.36 -9.40
N THR A 320 -11.00 -0.86 -10.59
CA THR A 320 -11.71 -2.14 -10.75
C THR A 320 -10.92 -3.31 -10.18
N GLU A 321 -9.61 -3.37 -10.43
CA GLU A 321 -8.72 -4.42 -9.92
C GLU A 321 -8.62 -4.39 -8.39
N SER A 322 -8.49 -3.20 -7.80
CA SER A 322 -8.47 -3.06 -6.34
C SER A 322 -9.77 -3.56 -5.71
N VAL A 323 -10.93 -3.28 -6.34
CA VAL A 323 -12.24 -3.82 -5.91
C VAL A 323 -12.30 -5.34 -6.06
N ALA A 324 -11.85 -5.88 -7.22
CA ALA A 324 -11.86 -7.32 -7.49
C ALA A 324 -11.07 -8.11 -6.42
N ARG A 325 -9.90 -7.60 -6.02
CA ARG A 325 -9.05 -8.22 -5.01
C ARG A 325 -9.70 -8.24 -3.62
N ILE A 326 -10.42 -7.17 -3.22
CA ILE A 326 -11.21 -7.16 -1.99
C ILE A 326 -12.31 -8.21 -2.04
N VAL A 327 -13.07 -8.28 -3.15
CA VAL A 327 -14.16 -9.24 -3.31
C VAL A 327 -13.63 -10.68 -3.35
N ALA A 328 -12.54 -10.94 -4.06
CA ALA A 328 -11.88 -12.25 -4.08
C ALA A 328 -11.41 -12.71 -2.68
N THR A 329 -11.15 -11.77 -1.78
CA THR A 329 -10.78 -12.04 -0.39
C THR A 329 -12.02 -12.24 0.52
N GLY A 330 -13.24 -12.03 0.01
CA GLY A 330 -14.50 -12.16 0.76
C GLY A 330 -15.11 -10.85 1.24
N GLY A 331 -14.51 -9.70 0.88
CA GLY A 331 -15.02 -8.37 1.23
C GLY A 331 -16.31 -8.00 0.50
N ASP A 332 -17.01 -7.01 1.03
CA ASP A 332 -18.23 -6.44 0.46
C ASP A 332 -17.88 -5.15 -0.28
N TYR A 333 -17.91 -5.18 -1.62
CA TYR A 333 -17.52 -4.01 -2.42
C TYR A 333 -18.26 -2.72 -2.01
N LYS A 334 -19.48 -2.81 -1.51
CA LYS A 334 -20.31 -1.63 -1.11
C LYS A 334 -19.72 -0.83 0.04
N LYS A 335 -18.83 -1.43 0.83
CA LYS A 335 -18.17 -0.78 1.98
C LYS A 335 -16.84 -0.13 1.64
N ILE A 336 -16.32 -0.38 0.45
CA ILE A 336 -14.99 0.09 0.04
C ILE A 336 -14.91 1.62 0.06
N ARG A 337 -13.73 2.10 0.46
CA ARG A 337 -13.27 3.49 0.28
C ARG A 337 -11.91 3.44 -0.37
N PHE A 338 -11.65 4.40 -1.27
CA PHE A 338 -10.39 4.46 -1.99
C PHE A 338 -9.45 5.53 -1.44
N THR A 339 -8.17 5.33 -1.68
CA THR A 339 -7.15 6.38 -1.69
C THR A 339 -6.27 6.17 -2.92
N PHE A 340 -5.87 7.25 -3.59
CA PHE A 340 -5.11 7.17 -4.84
C PHE A 340 -3.69 7.71 -4.64
N GLN A 341 -2.74 7.10 -5.36
CA GLN A 341 -1.37 7.60 -5.46
C GLN A 341 -1.08 7.83 -6.94
N GLU A 342 -0.67 9.04 -7.26
CA GLU A 342 -0.39 9.44 -8.63
C GLU A 342 1.08 9.82 -8.80
N TYR A 343 1.68 9.41 -9.94
CA TYR A 343 3.03 9.75 -10.30
C TYR A 343 3.15 9.89 -11.81
N PHE A 344 3.39 11.11 -12.25
CA PHE A 344 3.44 11.46 -13.66
C PHE A 344 4.77 12.12 -14.02
N ARG A 345 5.07 12.10 -15.30
CA ARG A 345 6.19 12.85 -15.89
C ARG A 345 6.10 14.33 -15.52
N ARG A 346 7.22 15.02 -15.60
CA ARG A 346 7.26 16.47 -15.35
C ARG A 346 6.32 17.22 -16.29
N MET A 347 5.47 18.06 -15.73
CA MET A 347 4.62 18.97 -16.50
C MET A 347 5.44 20.16 -17.03
N THR A 348 5.07 20.62 -18.22
CA THR A 348 5.62 21.78 -18.91
C THR A 348 4.48 22.63 -19.46
N GLU A 349 4.77 23.62 -20.26
CA GLU A 349 3.76 24.42 -20.97
C GLU A 349 3.11 23.66 -22.15
N ASP A 350 3.64 22.49 -22.53
CA ASP A 350 3.07 21.65 -23.58
C ASP A 350 1.72 21.06 -23.11
N PRO A 351 0.59 21.43 -23.75
CA PRO A 351 -0.73 20.98 -23.35
C PRO A 351 -0.95 19.46 -23.46
N LYS A 352 -0.16 18.77 -24.30
CA LYS A 352 -0.22 17.30 -24.44
C LYS A 352 0.36 16.58 -23.23
N ARG A 353 1.35 17.16 -22.56
CA ARG A 353 1.89 16.53 -21.34
C ARG A 353 0.86 16.42 -20.23
N TRP A 354 -0.09 17.36 -20.18
CA TRP A 354 -1.21 17.36 -19.23
C TRP A 354 -2.29 16.31 -19.55
N SER A 355 -2.27 15.72 -20.77
CA SER A 355 -3.18 14.64 -21.15
C SER A 355 -3.13 13.46 -20.18
N GLN A 356 -1.94 13.04 -19.75
CA GLN A 356 -1.78 11.85 -18.91
C GLN A 356 -2.46 11.98 -17.54
N PRO A 357 -2.13 12.97 -16.68
CA PRO A 357 -2.78 13.11 -15.39
C PRO A 357 -4.28 13.41 -15.53
N PHE A 358 -4.66 14.21 -16.51
CA PHE A 358 -6.07 14.53 -16.74
C PHE A 358 -6.90 13.29 -17.13
N SER A 359 -6.40 12.48 -18.07
CA SER A 359 -7.08 11.25 -18.49
C SER A 359 -7.13 10.21 -17.38
N ALA A 360 -6.07 10.05 -16.60
CA ALA A 360 -6.04 9.14 -15.45
C ALA A 360 -7.07 9.58 -14.38
N LEU A 361 -7.10 10.88 -14.06
CA LEU A 361 -8.08 11.43 -13.13
C LEU A 361 -9.52 11.19 -13.59
N LEU A 362 -9.80 11.41 -14.88
CA LEU A 362 -11.14 11.14 -15.44
C LEU A 362 -11.49 9.65 -15.40
N GLY A 363 -10.55 8.75 -15.67
CA GLY A 363 -10.76 7.31 -15.57
C GLY A 363 -11.09 6.86 -14.15
N ALA A 364 -10.34 7.34 -13.16
CA ALA A 364 -10.59 7.08 -11.75
C ALA A 364 -11.92 7.69 -11.27
N TYR A 365 -12.25 8.89 -11.73
CA TYR A 365 -13.53 9.54 -11.45
C TYR A 365 -14.71 8.74 -12.03
N ALA A 366 -14.61 8.33 -13.29
CA ALA A 366 -15.63 7.50 -13.93
C ALA A 366 -15.86 6.18 -13.18
N ALA A 367 -14.77 5.53 -12.72
CA ALA A 367 -14.87 4.32 -11.94
C ALA A 367 -15.53 4.54 -10.56
N GLN A 368 -15.18 5.62 -9.85
CA GLN A 368 -15.83 5.96 -8.59
C GLN A 368 -17.34 6.20 -8.77
N MET A 369 -17.70 6.95 -9.80
CA MET A 369 -19.11 7.21 -10.12
C MET A 369 -19.84 5.93 -10.54
N GLY A 370 -19.19 5.07 -11.34
CA GLY A 370 -19.73 3.80 -11.80
C GLY A 370 -20.00 2.81 -10.66
N PHE A 371 -19.07 2.67 -9.73
CA PHE A 371 -19.24 1.84 -8.53
C PHE A 371 -20.10 2.51 -7.44
N GLY A 372 -20.29 3.83 -7.47
CA GLY A 372 -20.90 4.58 -6.38
C GLY A 372 -20.05 4.61 -5.10
N LEU A 373 -18.72 4.54 -5.23
CA LEU A 373 -17.78 4.43 -4.13
C LEU A 373 -16.83 5.64 -4.09
N PRO A 374 -16.68 6.33 -2.94
CA PRO A 374 -15.84 7.50 -2.84
C PRO A 374 -14.38 7.19 -2.53
N SER A 375 -13.49 8.08 -2.96
CA SER A 375 -12.15 8.21 -2.41
C SER A 375 -12.13 9.14 -1.19
N ILE A 376 -11.24 8.88 -0.25
CA ILE A 376 -11.03 9.71 0.94
C ILE A 376 -9.93 10.75 0.74
N GLY A 377 -9.15 10.63 -0.33
CA GLY A 377 -8.03 11.48 -0.65
C GLY A 377 -6.99 10.74 -1.47
N GLY A 378 -5.78 11.28 -1.49
CA GLY A 378 -4.66 10.72 -2.20
C GLY A 378 -3.45 11.63 -2.17
N LYS A 379 -2.47 11.33 -3.00
CA LYS A 379 -1.28 12.14 -3.24
C LYS A 379 -0.88 12.08 -4.70
N ASP A 380 -0.41 13.19 -5.24
CA ASP A 380 0.15 13.27 -6.58
C ASP A 380 1.60 13.75 -6.59
N SER A 381 2.31 13.44 -7.67
CA SER A 381 3.64 13.98 -7.97
C SER A 381 3.82 14.06 -9.49
N MET A 382 4.34 15.20 -9.95
CA MET A 382 4.63 15.48 -11.36
C MET A 382 6.15 15.56 -11.61
N SER A 383 6.92 14.73 -10.92
CA SER A 383 8.41 14.77 -10.97
C SER A 383 9.03 13.54 -11.66
N GLY A 384 8.23 12.77 -12.37
CA GLY A 384 8.61 11.48 -12.95
C GLY A 384 9.43 11.56 -14.24
N THR A 385 10.29 12.55 -14.40
CA THR A 385 11.19 12.68 -15.56
C THR A 385 12.64 12.66 -15.10
N PHE A 386 13.47 11.86 -15.76
CA PHE A 386 14.92 11.86 -15.62
C PHE A 386 15.57 11.93 -17.01
N ASN A 387 16.22 13.04 -17.31
CA ASN A 387 16.71 13.37 -18.66
C ASN A 387 15.57 13.20 -19.69
N GLU A 388 15.72 12.25 -20.62
CA GLU A 388 14.74 11.95 -21.67
C GLU A 388 13.76 10.81 -21.30
N ILE A 389 13.88 10.22 -20.11
CA ILE A 389 13.03 9.10 -19.66
C ILE A 389 11.90 9.65 -18.81
N ASP A 390 10.68 9.48 -19.27
CA ASP A 390 9.44 9.75 -18.50
C ASP A 390 8.93 8.44 -17.90
N VAL A 391 8.51 8.46 -16.63
CA VAL A 391 7.83 7.30 -16.02
C VAL A 391 6.51 7.01 -16.72
N PRO A 392 6.01 5.75 -16.71
CA PRO A 392 4.66 5.45 -17.16
C PRO A 392 3.63 6.29 -16.41
N PRO A 393 2.52 6.69 -17.03
CA PRO A 393 1.44 7.34 -16.32
C PRO A 393 0.97 6.45 -15.18
N THR A 394 1.05 6.93 -13.96
CA THR A 394 0.80 6.11 -12.78
C THR A 394 -0.34 6.68 -11.96
N LEU A 395 -1.42 5.92 -11.84
CA LEU A 395 -2.46 6.08 -10.83
C LEU A 395 -2.68 4.71 -10.19
N VAL A 396 -2.29 4.57 -8.94
CA VAL A 396 -2.53 3.38 -8.13
C VAL A 396 -3.76 3.59 -7.27
N SER A 397 -4.71 2.66 -7.34
CA SER A 397 -5.87 2.63 -6.47
C SER A 397 -5.60 1.71 -5.29
N PHE A 398 -5.81 2.21 -4.07
CA PHE A 398 -5.92 1.38 -2.88
C PHE A 398 -7.37 1.32 -2.45
N ALA A 399 -7.90 0.10 -2.30
CA ALA A 399 -9.24 -0.17 -1.81
C ALA A 399 -9.18 -0.68 -0.37
N VAL A 400 -9.99 -0.09 0.50
CA VAL A 400 -10.05 -0.39 1.93
C VAL A 400 -11.45 -0.86 2.29
N ASP A 401 -11.56 -1.99 3.00
CA ASP A 401 -12.82 -2.56 3.50
C ASP A 401 -12.69 -3.06 4.93
N VAL A 402 -13.81 -3.35 5.56
CA VAL A 402 -13.93 -3.90 6.91
C VAL A 402 -14.86 -5.12 6.88
N ALA A 403 -14.38 -6.24 7.40
CA ALA A 403 -15.12 -7.51 7.43
C ALA A 403 -15.01 -8.20 8.81
N LYS A 404 -15.61 -9.37 8.93
CA LYS A 404 -15.37 -10.29 10.04
C LYS A 404 -14.35 -11.35 9.63
N ILE A 405 -13.56 -11.83 10.57
CA ILE A 405 -12.49 -12.80 10.28
C ILE A 405 -13.03 -14.11 9.66
N GLN A 406 -14.25 -14.51 10.01
CA GLN A 406 -14.89 -15.70 9.45
C GLN A 406 -15.40 -15.50 8.01
N ASP A 407 -15.47 -14.25 7.53
CA ASP A 407 -16.03 -13.90 6.23
C ASP A 407 -14.94 -13.86 5.14
N VAL A 408 -13.67 -13.92 5.54
CA VAL A 408 -12.54 -13.85 4.60
C VAL A 408 -12.07 -15.25 4.19
N ILE A 409 -11.64 -15.38 2.93
CA ILE A 409 -11.05 -16.58 2.36
C ILE A 409 -9.65 -16.31 1.83
N THR A 410 -8.78 -17.30 1.90
CA THR A 410 -7.40 -17.22 1.42
C THR A 410 -7.27 -17.74 -0.01
N PRO A 411 -6.30 -17.23 -0.79
CA PRO A 411 -6.23 -17.51 -2.23
C PRO A 411 -5.64 -18.86 -2.62
N GLU A 412 -4.93 -19.58 -1.72
CA GLU A 412 -4.37 -20.88 -2.07
C GLU A 412 -5.44 -21.95 -2.32
N LEU A 413 -5.21 -22.86 -3.27
CA LEU A 413 -6.08 -24.00 -3.54
C LEU A 413 -6.16 -24.92 -2.32
N LYS A 414 -7.34 -25.48 -2.06
CA LYS A 414 -7.65 -26.21 -0.82
C LYS A 414 -7.66 -27.72 -0.98
N LYS A 415 -8.23 -28.23 -2.09
CA LYS A 415 -8.50 -29.66 -2.16
C LYS A 415 -8.61 -30.19 -3.59
N ALA A 416 -7.92 -31.31 -3.87
CA ALA A 416 -8.11 -32.04 -5.10
C ALA A 416 -9.56 -32.49 -5.30
N GLY A 417 -10.03 -32.44 -6.54
CA GLY A 417 -11.41 -32.71 -6.95
C GLY A 417 -12.32 -31.48 -6.96
N ASN A 418 -11.94 -30.38 -6.31
CA ASN A 418 -12.64 -29.12 -6.44
C ASN A 418 -12.49 -28.59 -7.88
N LYS A 419 -13.46 -27.78 -8.30
CA LYS A 419 -13.51 -27.23 -9.66
C LYS A 419 -12.96 -25.81 -9.68
N LEU A 420 -12.32 -25.47 -10.81
CA LEU A 420 -11.87 -24.12 -11.12
C LEU A 420 -12.89 -23.45 -12.04
N VAL A 421 -13.41 -22.34 -11.62
CA VAL A 421 -14.39 -21.56 -12.38
C VAL A 421 -13.91 -20.13 -12.57
N TRP A 422 -14.26 -19.55 -13.70
CA TRP A 422 -13.86 -18.22 -14.12
C TRP A 422 -15.08 -17.30 -14.23
N LEU A 423 -15.07 -16.22 -13.46
CA LEU A 423 -15.97 -15.09 -13.58
C LEU A 423 -15.31 -14.05 -14.49
N ARG A 424 -15.92 -13.74 -15.61
CA ARG A 424 -15.48 -12.64 -16.49
C ARG A 424 -16.15 -11.34 -16.06
N ALA A 425 -15.35 -10.31 -15.84
CA ALA A 425 -15.86 -8.96 -15.65
C ALA A 425 -16.40 -8.41 -16.98
N PRO A 426 -17.68 -8.02 -17.06
CA PRO A 426 -18.23 -7.48 -18.30
C PRO A 426 -17.59 -6.13 -18.65
N ARG A 427 -17.45 -5.90 -19.97
CA ARG A 427 -16.91 -4.67 -20.56
C ARG A 427 -17.88 -4.11 -21.57
N ASP A 428 -17.81 -2.81 -21.79
CA ASP A 428 -18.54 -2.14 -22.84
C ASP A 428 -17.82 -2.23 -24.21
N GLN A 429 -18.38 -1.60 -25.23
CA GLN A 429 -17.83 -1.59 -26.60
C GLN A 429 -16.50 -0.81 -26.74
N TYR A 430 -16.07 -0.13 -25.71
CA TYR A 430 -14.80 0.63 -25.64
C TYR A 430 -13.76 -0.05 -24.74
N ASP A 431 -13.98 -1.30 -24.39
CA ASP A 431 -13.18 -2.06 -23.43
C ASP A 431 -13.12 -1.44 -22.00
N LEU A 432 -14.09 -0.59 -21.67
CA LEU A 432 -14.24 -0.05 -20.32
C LEU A 432 -15.07 -1.00 -19.44
N PRO A 433 -14.86 -0.98 -18.11
CA PRO A 433 -15.66 -1.80 -17.19
C PRO A 433 -17.14 -1.48 -17.28
N ASP A 434 -17.99 -2.49 -17.50
CA ASP A 434 -19.44 -2.36 -17.26
C ASP A 434 -19.69 -2.45 -15.75
N TYR A 435 -19.66 -1.31 -15.08
CA TYR A 435 -19.77 -1.22 -13.64
C TYR A 435 -21.05 -1.85 -13.08
N ALA A 436 -22.17 -1.71 -13.79
CA ALA A 436 -23.46 -2.28 -13.36
C ALA A 436 -23.39 -3.82 -13.38
N GLY A 437 -22.89 -4.39 -14.48
CA GLY A 437 -22.70 -5.82 -14.62
C GLY A 437 -21.66 -6.37 -13.61
N ILE A 438 -20.57 -5.66 -13.41
CA ILE A 438 -19.53 -6.02 -12.42
C ILE A 438 -20.09 -6.03 -11.01
N MET A 439 -20.80 -4.99 -10.60
CA MET A 439 -21.41 -4.90 -9.26
C MET A 439 -22.39 -6.04 -9.00
N ASP A 440 -23.23 -6.40 -9.97
CA ASP A 440 -24.16 -7.53 -9.85
C ASP A 440 -23.40 -8.84 -9.62
N GLN A 441 -22.34 -9.08 -10.40
CA GLN A 441 -21.56 -10.31 -10.26
C GLN A 441 -20.73 -10.35 -8.95
N TYR A 442 -20.16 -9.21 -8.54
CA TYR A 442 -19.37 -9.15 -7.31
C TYR A 442 -20.23 -9.27 -6.05
N GLU A 443 -21.46 -8.75 -6.06
CA GLU A 443 -22.43 -8.97 -4.97
C GLU A 443 -22.81 -10.45 -4.87
N LYS A 444 -23.08 -11.10 -5.99
CA LYS A 444 -23.37 -12.53 -6.03
C LYS A 444 -22.19 -13.36 -5.55
N LEU A 445 -20.97 -13.02 -6.00
CA LEU A 445 -19.75 -13.70 -5.56
C LEU A 445 -19.53 -13.56 -4.05
N HIS A 446 -19.64 -12.33 -3.53
CA HIS A 446 -19.57 -12.10 -2.08
C HIS A 446 -20.56 -13.02 -1.33
N ASN A 447 -21.82 -13.08 -1.76
CA ASN A 447 -22.83 -13.93 -1.14
C ASN A 447 -22.50 -15.43 -1.28
N ASP A 448 -21.95 -15.88 -2.40
CA ASP A 448 -21.54 -17.28 -2.61
C ASP A 448 -20.33 -17.64 -1.72
N ILE A 449 -19.40 -16.72 -1.48
CA ILE A 449 -18.29 -16.89 -0.53
C ILE A 449 -18.86 -17.01 0.90
N GLN A 450 -19.74 -16.10 1.31
CA GLN A 450 -20.36 -16.12 2.64
C GLN A 450 -21.19 -17.38 2.89
N ALA A 451 -21.76 -17.94 1.85
CA ALA A 451 -22.48 -19.22 1.89
C ALA A 451 -21.58 -20.47 1.88
N GLY A 452 -20.25 -20.29 1.85
CA GLY A 452 -19.27 -21.39 1.79
C GLY A 452 -19.31 -22.19 0.48
N LYS A 453 -19.79 -21.59 -0.61
CA LYS A 453 -19.80 -22.22 -1.92
C LYS A 453 -18.47 -22.03 -2.67
N VAL A 454 -17.76 -20.95 -2.39
CA VAL A 454 -16.42 -20.65 -2.91
C VAL A 454 -15.44 -20.74 -1.75
N VAL A 455 -14.35 -21.48 -1.93
CA VAL A 455 -13.38 -21.74 -0.84
C VAL A 455 -12.04 -21.06 -1.04
N SER A 456 -11.75 -20.61 -2.27
CA SER A 456 -10.56 -19.85 -2.65
C SER A 456 -10.89 -19.01 -3.87
N ALA A 457 -10.31 -17.81 -3.97
CA ALA A 457 -10.48 -16.94 -5.13
C ALA A 457 -9.24 -16.06 -5.37
N TYR A 458 -9.02 -15.70 -6.63
CA TYR A 458 -7.88 -14.90 -7.09
C TYR A 458 -8.31 -13.97 -8.24
N ALA A 459 -8.11 -12.66 -8.08
CA ALA A 459 -8.38 -11.69 -9.14
C ALA A 459 -7.28 -11.74 -10.21
N LEU A 460 -7.68 -11.71 -11.48
CA LEU A 460 -6.76 -11.72 -12.62
C LEU A 460 -6.15 -10.33 -12.84
N ASP A 461 -4.96 -10.35 -13.43
CA ASP A 461 -4.23 -9.20 -13.92
C ASP A 461 -3.89 -9.35 -15.41
N ARG A 462 -2.90 -8.63 -15.90
CA ARG A 462 -2.41 -8.70 -17.28
C ARG A 462 -1.93 -10.09 -17.71
N HIS A 463 -1.53 -10.94 -16.77
CA HIS A 463 -0.92 -12.25 -17.05
C HIS A 463 -1.93 -13.40 -17.05
N GLY A 464 -3.20 -13.10 -16.87
CA GLY A 464 -4.33 -13.99 -17.09
C GLY A 464 -4.43 -15.19 -16.16
N ILE A 465 -5.14 -16.20 -16.64
CA ILE A 465 -5.48 -17.40 -15.87
C ILE A 465 -4.24 -18.22 -15.54
N ALA A 466 -3.29 -18.32 -16.48
CA ALA A 466 -2.08 -19.13 -16.32
C ALA A 466 -1.26 -18.74 -15.08
N ALA A 467 -1.03 -17.44 -14.87
CA ALA A 467 -0.35 -16.93 -13.69
C ALA A 467 -1.18 -17.16 -12.41
N ALA A 468 -2.48 -16.88 -12.46
CA ALA A 468 -3.36 -16.98 -11.30
C ALA A 468 -3.46 -18.41 -10.76
N VAL A 469 -3.80 -19.40 -11.60
CA VAL A 469 -3.97 -20.80 -11.14
C VAL A 469 -2.66 -21.39 -10.61
N SER A 470 -1.51 -21.00 -11.20
CA SER A 470 -0.21 -21.43 -10.72
C SER A 470 0.10 -20.87 -9.33
N LYS A 471 -0.09 -19.57 -9.13
CA LYS A 471 0.10 -18.92 -7.82
C LYS A 471 -0.84 -19.50 -6.75
N MET A 472 -2.10 -19.77 -7.11
CA MET A 472 -3.05 -20.44 -6.21
C MET A 472 -2.60 -21.84 -5.81
N ALA A 473 -1.94 -22.58 -6.72
CA ALA A 473 -1.53 -23.96 -6.51
C ALA A 473 -0.29 -24.12 -5.62
N PHE A 474 0.69 -23.21 -5.74
CA PHE A 474 2.00 -23.34 -5.07
C PHE A 474 1.91 -23.46 -3.55
N GLY A 475 1.01 -22.73 -2.90
CA GLY A 475 0.93 -22.66 -1.43
C GLY A 475 0.65 -23.99 -0.74
N ASN A 476 -0.08 -24.89 -1.40
CA ASN A 476 -0.42 -26.22 -0.90
C ASN A 476 0.14 -27.36 -1.77
N ALA A 477 1.01 -27.03 -2.73
CA ALA A 477 1.61 -27.98 -3.66
C ALA A 477 0.57 -28.86 -4.38
N LEU A 478 -0.53 -28.23 -4.81
CA LEU A 478 -1.60 -28.90 -5.57
C LEU A 478 -1.36 -28.76 -7.06
N GLY A 479 -1.90 -29.70 -7.83
CA GLY A 479 -1.92 -29.63 -9.28
C GLY A 479 -3.19 -28.94 -9.80
N VAL A 480 -3.15 -28.58 -11.09
CA VAL A 480 -4.32 -28.06 -11.81
C VAL A 480 -4.46 -28.74 -13.16
N LYS A 481 -5.68 -29.05 -13.54
CA LYS A 481 -5.99 -29.58 -14.85
C LYS A 481 -6.98 -28.67 -15.55
N ILE A 482 -6.50 -27.98 -16.58
CA ILE A 482 -7.30 -27.04 -17.35
C ILE A 482 -8.05 -27.78 -18.46
N GLU A 483 -9.32 -27.45 -18.64
CA GLU A 483 -10.20 -28.05 -19.66
C GLU A 483 -9.71 -27.73 -21.08
N HIS A 484 -9.72 -28.74 -21.95
CA HIS A 484 -9.23 -28.63 -23.33
C HIS A 484 -10.03 -27.62 -24.18
N ASN A 485 -11.27 -27.34 -23.84
CA ASN A 485 -12.15 -26.42 -24.55
C ASN A 485 -11.89 -24.92 -24.27
N LEU A 486 -11.06 -24.59 -23.28
CA LEU A 486 -10.58 -23.21 -23.08
C LEU A 486 -9.59 -22.89 -24.21
N ASP A 487 -9.80 -21.76 -24.91
CA ASP A 487 -8.82 -21.29 -25.90
C ASP A 487 -7.48 -20.97 -25.22
N PRO A 488 -6.33 -21.50 -25.70
CA PRO A 488 -5.03 -21.16 -25.14
C PRO A 488 -4.76 -19.65 -25.07
N ARG A 489 -5.29 -18.90 -26.02
CA ARG A 489 -5.14 -17.44 -26.03
C ARG A 489 -5.90 -16.79 -24.88
N ASP A 490 -7.08 -17.29 -24.52
CA ASP A 490 -7.84 -16.81 -23.35
C ASP A 490 -7.15 -17.20 -22.03
N PHE A 491 -6.40 -18.30 -22.01
CA PHE A 491 -5.65 -18.75 -20.84
C PHE A 491 -4.51 -17.81 -20.47
N PHE A 492 -3.91 -17.13 -21.44
CA PHE A 492 -2.82 -16.17 -21.24
C PHE A 492 -3.25 -14.70 -21.45
N ALA A 493 -4.49 -14.43 -21.82
CA ALA A 493 -4.97 -13.08 -22.09
C ALA A 493 -5.14 -12.26 -20.80
N PRO A 494 -4.99 -10.92 -20.86
CA PRO A 494 -5.33 -10.04 -19.76
C PRO A 494 -6.77 -10.21 -19.28
N GLY A 495 -6.96 -10.25 -17.97
CA GLY A 495 -8.26 -10.44 -17.34
C GLY A 495 -8.54 -9.45 -16.20
N PHE A 496 -8.25 -8.17 -16.42
CA PHE A 496 -8.47 -7.15 -15.39
C PHE A 496 -9.92 -7.12 -14.87
N GLY A 497 -10.10 -7.35 -13.58
CA GLY A 497 -11.40 -7.45 -12.92
C GLY A 497 -12.01 -8.86 -12.95
N ASP A 498 -11.48 -9.79 -13.76
CA ASP A 498 -11.90 -11.20 -13.75
C ASP A 498 -11.44 -11.89 -12.47
N ILE A 499 -12.14 -12.94 -12.05
CA ILE A 499 -11.80 -13.69 -10.83
C ILE A 499 -11.84 -15.21 -11.14
N ILE A 500 -10.77 -15.91 -10.75
CA ILE A 500 -10.73 -17.37 -10.69
C ILE A 500 -11.12 -17.82 -9.28
N MET A 501 -11.92 -18.87 -9.21
CA MET A 501 -12.41 -19.42 -7.94
C MET A 501 -12.24 -20.93 -7.89
N GLU A 502 -11.94 -21.43 -6.71
CA GLU A 502 -12.04 -22.85 -6.37
C GLU A 502 -13.38 -23.11 -5.70
N VAL A 503 -14.12 -24.09 -6.23
CA VAL A 503 -15.48 -24.42 -5.82
C VAL A 503 -15.57 -25.94 -5.56
N PRO A 504 -16.07 -26.40 -4.39
CA PRO A 504 -16.37 -27.81 -4.19
C PRO A 504 -17.27 -28.36 -5.28
N ALA A 505 -16.97 -29.55 -5.80
CA ALA A 505 -17.63 -30.09 -6.99
C ALA A 505 -19.16 -30.15 -6.87
N ASP A 506 -19.68 -30.44 -5.66
CA ASP A 506 -21.12 -30.49 -5.35
C ASP A 506 -21.77 -29.10 -5.23
N LYS A 507 -21.00 -28.03 -5.22
CA LYS A 507 -21.46 -26.64 -5.08
C LYS A 507 -21.49 -25.87 -6.41
N VAL A 508 -20.81 -26.34 -7.45
CA VAL A 508 -20.72 -25.64 -8.74
C VAL A 508 -22.08 -25.23 -9.29
N GLY A 509 -23.05 -26.17 -9.31
CA GLY A 509 -24.41 -25.89 -9.80
C GLY A 509 -25.26 -24.98 -8.87
N GLN A 510 -24.72 -24.56 -7.73
CA GLN A 510 -25.40 -23.69 -6.76
C GLN A 510 -24.88 -22.25 -6.77
N LEU A 511 -23.89 -21.96 -7.63
CA LEU A 511 -23.34 -20.62 -7.75
C LEU A 511 -24.39 -19.65 -8.31
N SER A 512 -24.40 -18.44 -7.78
CA SER A 512 -25.32 -17.37 -8.22
C SER A 512 -24.74 -16.51 -9.33
N ILE A 513 -23.41 -16.55 -9.51
CA ILE A 513 -22.66 -15.81 -10.52
C ILE A 513 -22.80 -16.43 -11.93
N THR A 514 -22.50 -15.64 -12.94
CA THR A 514 -22.23 -16.16 -14.29
C THR A 514 -20.77 -16.61 -14.35
N TYR A 515 -20.52 -17.85 -14.73
CA TYR A 515 -19.16 -18.41 -14.72
C TYR A 515 -18.89 -19.33 -15.91
N THR A 516 -17.63 -19.55 -16.18
CA THR A 516 -17.14 -20.60 -17.09
C THR A 516 -16.38 -21.65 -16.27
N LEU A 517 -16.72 -22.93 -16.40
CA LEU A 517 -15.92 -24.01 -15.83
C LEU A 517 -14.64 -24.14 -16.67
N ILE A 518 -13.47 -24.01 -16.04
CA ILE A 518 -12.17 -24.00 -16.73
C ILE A 518 -11.27 -25.17 -16.35
N GLY A 519 -11.58 -25.92 -15.29
CA GLY A 519 -10.75 -27.03 -14.87
C GLY A 519 -11.05 -27.57 -13.49
N GLU A 520 -10.10 -28.31 -12.97
CA GLU A 520 -10.17 -28.92 -11.64
C GLU A 520 -8.82 -28.89 -10.93
N VAL A 521 -8.88 -28.93 -9.62
CA VAL A 521 -7.71 -29.07 -8.74
C VAL A 521 -7.34 -30.53 -8.65
N THR A 522 -6.05 -30.85 -8.75
CA THR A 522 -5.52 -32.23 -8.66
C THR A 522 -4.48 -32.35 -7.56
N ASP A 523 -4.07 -33.57 -7.22
CA ASP A 523 -3.00 -33.88 -6.28
C ASP A 523 -1.85 -34.66 -6.96
N ASP A 524 -1.77 -34.59 -8.29
CA ASP A 524 -0.79 -35.31 -9.09
C ASP A 524 0.54 -34.54 -9.28
N GLY A 525 0.67 -33.35 -8.68
CA GLY A 525 1.86 -32.50 -8.79
C GLY A 525 2.11 -31.96 -10.21
N LYS A 526 1.06 -31.76 -11.00
CA LYS A 526 1.17 -31.30 -12.39
C LYS A 526 0.22 -30.13 -12.68
N PHE A 527 0.66 -29.26 -13.56
CA PHE A 527 -0.15 -28.25 -14.19
C PHE A 527 -0.40 -28.69 -15.65
N SER A 528 -1.63 -29.07 -15.95
CA SER A 528 -2.00 -29.69 -17.23
C SER A 528 -2.96 -28.82 -18.02
N TYR A 529 -2.72 -28.73 -19.32
CA TYR A 529 -3.62 -28.11 -20.30
C TYR A 529 -3.71 -29.03 -21.53
N GLY A 530 -4.84 -29.67 -21.73
CA GLY A 530 -4.98 -30.72 -22.76
C GLY A 530 -3.95 -31.85 -22.57
N ASN A 531 -3.12 -32.07 -23.58
CA ASN A 531 -2.02 -33.07 -23.52
C ASN A 531 -0.69 -32.51 -23.01
N THR A 532 -0.63 -31.20 -22.72
CA THR A 532 0.57 -30.54 -22.21
C THR A 532 0.56 -30.58 -20.69
N ALA A 533 1.67 -30.94 -20.10
CA ALA A 533 1.84 -30.88 -18.63
C ALA A 533 3.21 -30.31 -18.26
N ILE A 534 3.23 -29.52 -17.19
CA ILE A 534 4.42 -29.08 -16.48
C ILE A 534 4.36 -29.71 -15.08
N THR A 535 5.48 -30.15 -14.54
CA THR A 535 5.50 -30.52 -13.14
C THR A 535 5.38 -29.27 -12.27
N GLU A 536 4.76 -29.38 -11.11
CA GLU A 536 4.69 -28.29 -10.13
C GLU A 536 6.09 -27.76 -9.82
N LYS A 537 7.09 -28.62 -9.72
CA LYS A 537 8.49 -28.26 -9.52
C LYS A 537 9.07 -27.41 -10.67
N GLU A 538 8.84 -27.76 -11.94
CA GLU A 538 9.28 -26.96 -13.10
C GLU A 538 8.63 -25.56 -13.07
N ALA A 539 7.34 -25.50 -12.72
CA ALA A 539 6.61 -24.24 -12.61
C ALA A 539 7.13 -23.36 -11.46
N GLU A 540 7.38 -23.99 -10.30
CA GLU A 540 7.92 -23.29 -9.12
C GLU A 540 9.35 -22.78 -9.38
N GLU A 541 10.20 -23.58 -10.01
CA GLU A 541 11.56 -23.18 -10.42
C GLU A 541 11.53 -21.98 -11.37
N ALA A 542 10.66 -21.98 -12.38
CA ALA A 542 10.49 -20.85 -13.29
C ALA A 542 10.01 -19.59 -12.53
N TRP A 543 9.04 -19.75 -11.63
CA TRP A 543 8.49 -18.66 -10.84
C TRP A 543 9.48 -18.07 -9.84
N LYS A 544 10.29 -18.88 -9.17
CA LYS A 544 11.29 -18.43 -8.18
C LYS A 544 12.58 -17.89 -8.82
N GLY A 545 12.99 -18.44 -9.95
CA GLY A 545 14.35 -18.28 -10.49
C GLY A 545 14.72 -16.86 -10.92
N THR A 546 13.79 -16.08 -11.44
CA THR A 546 14.08 -14.79 -12.08
C THR A 546 14.70 -13.77 -11.12
N LEU A 547 14.16 -13.61 -9.94
CA LEU A 547 14.61 -12.61 -8.95
C LEU A 547 15.45 -13.19 -7.80
N GLU A 548 15.66 -14.50 -7.73
CA GLU A 548 16.42 -15.15 -6.64
C GLU A 548 17.84 -14.59 -6.49
N ARG A 549 18.48 -14.20 -7.59
CA ARG A 549 19.83 -13.59 -7.55
C ARG A 549 19.86 -12.20 -6.91
N VAL A 550 18.72 -11.47 -6.93
CA VAL A 550 18.58 -10.09 -6.40
C VAL A 550 17.97 -10.14 -5.01
N PHE A 551 16.86 -10.84 -4.86
CA PHE A 551 16.12 -11.02 -3.61
C PHE A 551 16.21 -12.48 -3.18
N LYS A 552 17.35 -12.85 -2.62
CA LYS A 552 17.61 -14.23 -2.19
C LYS A 552 16.62 -14.67 -1.12
N THR A 553 16.04 -15.85 -1.29
CA THR A 553 15.21 -16.50 -0.27
C THR A 553 16.03 -17.31 0.74
N THR A 554 17.32 -17.49 0.48
CA THR A 554 18.25 -18.22 1.33
C THR A 554 19.49 -17.37 1.65
N SER A 555 20.01 -17.48 2.86
CA SER A 555 21.17 -16.74 3.35
C SER A 555 22.48 -17.54 3.20
N GLY A 556 23.13 -17.48 2.02
CA GLY A 556 24.50 -17.93 1.79
C GLY A 556 24.69 -19.46 1.59
N GLU A 557 25.95 -19.85 1.33
CA GLU A 557 26.36 -21.21 0.96
C GLU A 557 26.25 -22.25 2.09
N ASP A 558 26.07 -21.82 3.35
CA ASP A 558 25.96 -22.71 4.50
C ASP A 558 24.60 -23.42 4.62
N ASN A 559 23.63 -23.07 3.78
CA ASN A 559 22.31 -23.72 3.78
C ASN A 559 22.31 -25.13 3.16
N GLU A 560 23.40 -25.57 2.50
CA GLU A 560 23.55 -26.96 2.05
C GLU A 560 23.85 -27.93 3.20
N LYS A 561 24.31 -27.43 4.34
CA LYS A 561 24.31 -28.22 5.56
C LYS A 561 22.91 -28.16 6.15
N GLN A 562 22.06 -29.12 5.78
CA GLN A 562 20.89 -29.42 6.58
C GLN A 562 21.35 -29.41 8.04
N ALA A 563 20.84 -28.45 8.82
CA ALA A 563 20.95 -28.58 10.27
C ALA A 563 20.40 -29.97 10.56
N LYS A 564 21.25 -30.87 11.04
CA LYS A 564 20.74 -32.09 11.64
C LYS A 564 19.80 -31.58 12.70
N ASP A 565 18.54 -31.96 12.60
CA ASP A 565 17.56 -31.74 13.64
C ASP A 565 18.00 -32.59 14.86
N ASP A 566 19.04 -32.14 15.50
CA ASP A 566 19.35 -32.56 16.85
C ASP A 566 18.32 -31.91 17.76
N LEU A 567 17.11 -32.49 17.74
CA LEU A 567 16.10 -32.18 18.74
C LEU A 567 16.75 -32.41 20.10
N TYR A 568 17.10 -31.31 20.77
CA TYR A 568 17.60 -31.39 22.13
C TYR A 568 16.48 -31.92 23.04
N HIS A 569 16.66 -33.14 23.51
CA HIS A 569 15.84 -33.70 24.58
C HIS A 569 16.55 -33.47 25.91
N ALA A 570 16.00 -32.62 26.74
CA ALA A 570 16.50 -32.46 28.09
C ALA A 570 16.30 -33.77 28.87
N GLU A 571 17.40 -34.39 29.29
CA GLU A 571 17.33 -35.59 30.17
C GLU A 571 16.66 -35.29 31.50
N ASN A 572 16.80 -34.05 31.98
CA ASN A 572 16.16 -33.57 33.21
C ASN A 572 15.49 -32.23 33.00
N ILE A 573 14.18 -32.20 33.19
CA ILE A 573 13.42 -30.95 33.24
C ILE A 573 13.47 -30.40 34.67
N TYR A 574 14.16 -29.27 34.85
CA TYR A 574 14.19 -28.61 36.15
C TYR A 574 12.81 -28.04 36.49
N VAL A 575 12.19 -28.58 37.51
CA VAL A 575 10.93 -28.08 38.04
C VAL A 575 11.20 -27.26 39.30
N CYS A 576 10.84 -25.99 39.29
CA CYS A 576 10.98 -25.12 40.45
C CYS A 576 10.24 -25.69 41.67
N LYS A 577 10.95 -25.89 42.77
CA LYS A 577 10.42 -26.45 44.03
C LYS A 577 9.50 -25.46 44.75
N HIS A 578 9.69 -24.16 44.48
CA HIS A 578 8.87 -23.09 45.07
C HIS A 578 7.96 -22.49 44.00
N LYS A 579 6.71 -22.93 43.97
CA LYS A 579 5.70 -22.38 43.06
C LYS A 579 5.11 -21.12 43.67
N VAL A 580 5.18 -20.00 42.94
CA VAL A 580 4.54 -18.73 43.29
C VAL A 580 3.52 -18.35 42.24
N ALA A 581 2.38 -17.81 42.65
CA ALA A 581 1.30 -17.44 41.73
C ALA A 581 1.71 -16.29 40.78
N LYS A 582 2.64 -15.44 41.19
CA LYS A 582 3.19 -14.36 40.38
C LYS A 582 4.72 -14.36 40.53
N PRO A 583 5.45 -15.04 39.64
CA PRO A 583 6.92 -15.04 39.67
C PRO A 583 7.47 -13.62 39.45
N ARG A 584 8.53 -13.27 40.14
CA ARG A 584 9.28 -12.04 39.89
C ARG A 584 10.41 -12.38 38.92
N VAL A 585 10.48 -11.60 37.84
CA VAL A 585 11.54 -11.72 36.83
C VAL A 585 12.45 -10.51 36.95
N PHE A 586 13.73 -10.74 37.07
CA PHE A 586 14.75 -9.70 37.01
C PHE A 586 15.27 -9.63 35.56
N ILE A 587 15.09 -8.50 34.93
CA ILE A 587 15.58 -8.24 33.56
C ILE A 587 16.61 -7.12 33.66
N PRO A 588 17.93 -7.45 33.65
CA PRO A 588 18.96 -6.43 33.62
C PRO A 588 18.99 -5.75 32.24
N VAL A 589 19.02 -4.43 32.24
CA VAL A 589 19.21 -3.63 31.03
C VAL A 589 20.58 -3.00 31.12
N PHE A 590 21.42 -3.29 30.15
CA PHE A 590 22.74 -2.70 30.02
C PHE A 590 22.72 -1.57 29.01
N PRO A 591 23.54 -0.50 29.20
CA PRO A 591 23.74 0.52 28.18
C PRO A 591 24.34 -0.12 26.91
N GLY A 592 23.72 0.13 25.73
CA GLY A 592 24.18 -0.39 24.44
C GLY A 592 23.58 0.37 23.28
#